data_af4fb550fec816417645d31dcaecfc4e
#
_entry.id   af4fb550fec816417645d31dcaecfc4e
#
_cell.length_a   1.000
_cell.length_b   1.000
_cell.length_c   1.000
_cell.angle_alpha   90.00
_cell.angle_beta   90.00
_cell.angle_gamma   90.00
#
_symmetry.space_group_name_H-M   'P 1'
#
loop_
_entity.id
_entity.type
_entity.pdbx_description
1 polymer ?
#
loop_
_entity_poly.entity_id
_entity_poly.type
_entity_poly.pdbx_seq_one_letter_code
_entity_poly.pdbx_strand_id
1 'polypeptide(L)'
;MFFNILNKPATWLCASFLVSATASAKELTLDDVFPTDRVLDVQITVAEKDWDKIRHQARNFVSALHEDRKTAPIDGPYEYVTADVTIDGVKFEKVGLRKKGFIGSQSTSRPSLKIKLNHTDKAQKIGGLTNLTMNNNKQDNTIVSQFMGYALFNAAGSPAPRCAFAKVTVNGKNLGVYSHVETVRKTVLNRGFGNDDGTLYEGTVVDFYEGWDGSFERKTGNRDAGLAHIRKIIELCENESVTEEAIGKLVDLDSFYQFWAIEGLLGFWDGYSGNANNFFAYLNPKTKKFHFMPWGADSLFRKRSMLNFDFRAPLSVKTKGRIAYQLYQTEAGKKRYREALHGLLKYHWNEEKLLSECDRIEALVEPHLNREQSRFSRSLRGTREFIRE
;
A
#
# COMPACT_ATOMS: atom_id res chain seq x y z
N MET A 1 -23.12 -97.65 6.17
CA MET A 1 -24.05 -96.52 6.15
C MET A 1 -23.21 -95.28 6.32
N PHE A 2 -22.83 -94.61 5.22
CA PHE A 2 -21.86 -93.47 5.21
C PHE A 2 -22.62 -92.20 4.89
N PHE A 3 -22.50 -91.23 5.76
CA PHE A 3 -22.98 -89.88 5.48
C PHE A 3 -21.83 -89.00 4.99
N ASN A 4 -21.94 -88.47 3.75
CA ASN A 4 -21.11 -87.52 3.18
C ASN A 4 -21.52 -86.06 3.64
N ILE A 5 -20.62 -85.34 4.26
CA ILE A 5 -20.81 -83.95 4.58
C ILE A 5 -20.03 -83.13 3.56
N LEU A 6 -20.75 -82.42 2.69
CA LEU A 6 -20.20 -81.46 1.70
C LEU A 6 -19.72 -80.15 2.38
N ASN A 7 -18.43 -79.92 2.31
CA ASN A 7 -17.83 -78.59 2.65
C ASN A 7 -18.10 -77.60 1.50
N LYS A 8 -18.77 -76.46 1.79
CA LYS A 8 -18.84 -75.29 0.91
C LYS A 8 -17.81 -74.33 1.33
N PRO A 9 -17.00 -73.72 0.38
CA PRO A 9 -16.06 -72.65 0.71
C PRO A 9 -16.81 -71.35 0.92
N ALA A 10 -16.52 -70.64 2.04
CA ALA A 10 -17.00 -69.32 2.33
C ALA A 10 -16.12 -68.29 1.57
N THR A 11 -16.73 -67.64 0.62
CA THR A 11 -16.10 -66.54 -0.12
C THR A 11 -16.17 -65.25 0.73
N TRP A 12 -15.03 -64.83 1.26
CA TRP A 12 -14.90 -63.51 1.93
C TRP A 12 -14.80 -62.43 0.87
N LEU A 13 -15.84 -61.59 0.72
CA LEU A 13 -15.75 -60.31 -0.02
C LEU A 13 -15.04 -59.30 0.87
N CYS A 14 -13.77 -58.98 0.58
CA CYS A 14 -13.11 -57.79 1.10
C CYS A 14 -13.66 -56.56 0.39
N ALA A 15 -14.58 -55.84 1.03
CA ALA A 15 -14.99 -54.52 0.61
C ALA A 15 -13.89 -53.52 0.99
N SER A 16 -13.06 -53.11 0.02
CA SER A 16 -12.10 -52.05 0.20
C SER A 16 -12.82 -50.68 0.23
N PHE A 17 -13.00 -50.13 1.42
CA PHE A 17 -13.44 -48.76 1.57
C PHE A 17 -12.29 -47.83 1.15
N LEU A 18 -12.36 -47.28 -0.06
CA LEU A 18 -11.58 -46.13 -0.47
C LEU A 18 -12.10 -44.90 0.31
N VAL A 19 -11.45 -44.56 1.40
CA VAL A 19 -11.63 -43.30 2.09
C VAL A 19 -10.94 -42.25 1.21
N SER A 20 -11.71 -41.62 0.34
CA SER A 20 -11.25 -40.38 -0.35
C SER A 20 -11.11 -39.28 0.71
N ALA A 21 -9.90 -39.07 1.20
CA ALA A 21 -9.58 -37.91 1.97
C ALA A 21 -9.70 -36.69 1.03
N THR A 22 -10.83 -36.01 1.09
CA THR A 22 -10.95 -34.65 0.51
C THR A 22 -10.03 -33.77 1.32
N ALA A 23 -8.84 -33.54 0.78
CA ALA A 23 -7.98 -32.49 1.31
C ALA A 23 -8.78 -31.18 1.24
N SER A 24 -9.18 -30.66 2.40
CA SER A 24 -9.78 -29.33 2.49
C SER A 24 -8.81 -28.35 1.82
N ALA A 25 -9.26 -27.67 0.77
CA ALA A 25 -8.43 -26.67 0.10
C ALA A 25 -7.99 -25.65 1.16
N LYS A 26 -6.68 -25.41 1.27
CA LYS A 26 -6.12 -24.44 2.22
C LYS A 26 -6.73 -23.08 1.93
N GLU A 27 -7.48 -22.52 2.87
CA GLU A 27 -7.98 -21.15 2.79
C GLU A 27 -6.87 -20.19 3.27
N LEU A 28 -6.52 -19.19 2.44
CA LEU A 28 -5.53 -18.19 2.80
C LEU A 28 -6.13 -17.16 3.74
N THR A 29 -5.38 -16.81 4.78
CA THR A 29 -5.66 -15.71 5.69
C THR A 29 -4.94 -14.41 5.26
N LEU A 30 -5.22 -13.30 5.93
CA LEU A 30 -4.47 -12.05 5.71
C LEU A 30 -2.98 -12.21 6.08
N ASP A 31 -2.66 -12.97 7.11
CA ASP A 31 -1.28 -13.19 7.53
C ASP A 31 -0.52 -14.10 6.55
N ASP A 32 -1.20 -15.05 5.91
CA ASP A 32 -0.59 -15.84 4.84
C ASP A 32 -0.16 -14.98 3.62
N VAL A 33 -0.88 -13.88 3.32
CA VAL A 33 -0.58 -13.03 2.17
C VAL A 33 0.21 -11.76 2.52
N PHE A 34 0.45 -11.49 3.81
CA PHE A 34 1.38 -10.47 4.29
C PHE A 34 2.45 -11.04 5.22
N PRO A 35 3.16 -12.12 4.81
CA PRO A 35 4.25 -12.68 5.60
C PRO A 35 5.43 -11.69 5.67
N THR A 36 6.15 -11.70 6.80
CA THR A 36 7.36 -10.90 6.99
C THR A 36 8.64 -11.70 6.82
N ASP A 37 8.56 -13.02 6.83
CA ASP A 37 9.67 -13.99 6.90
C ASP A 37 9.90 -14.78 5.60
N ARG A 38 9.05 -14.61 4.60
CA ARG A 38 9.16 -15.28 3.29
C ARG A 38 8.68 -14.39 2.15
N VAL A 39 9.07 -14.74 0.94
CA VAL A 39 8.59 -14.13 -0.30
C VAL A 39 7.43 -14.96 -0.83
N LEU A 40 6.27 -14.32 -1.08
CA LEU A 40 5.12 -14.95 -1.71
C LEU A 40 5.46 -15.42 -3.12
N ASP A 41 5.00 -16.59 -3.52
CA ASP A 41 4.99 -17.01 -4.92
C ASP A 41 3.64 -16.65 -5.56
N VAL A 42 3.65 -15.71 -6.51
CA VAL A 42 2.44 -15.25 -7.21
C VAL A 42 2.59 -15.56 -8.69
N GLN A 43 1.81 -16.52 -9.15
CA GLN A 43 1.78 -16.96 -10.55
C GLN A 43 0.49 -16.51 -11.22
N ILE A 44 0.60 -15.82 -12.35
CA ILE A 44 -0.52 -15.26 -13.10
C ILE A 44 -0.56 -15.91 -14.48
N THR A 45 -1.71 -16.45 -14.85
CA THR A 45 -2.00 -16.96 -16.19
C THR A 45 -3.06 -16.07 -16.84
N VAL A 46 -2.72 -15.50 -17.97
CA VAL A 46 -3.57 -14.55 -18.72
C VAL A 46 -3.37 -14.75 -20.22
N ALA A 47 -4.41 -14.54 -21.04
CA ALA A 47 -4.26 -14.62 -22.50
C ALA A 47 -3.21 -13.61 -23.00
N GLU A 48 -2.32 -14.03 -23.92
CA GLU A 48 -1.21 -13.17 -24.40
C GLU A 48 -1.69 -11.83 -24.94
N LYS A 49 -2.77 -11.82 -25.74
CA LYS A 49 -3.38 -10.59 -26.26
C LYS A 49 -3.84 -9.63 -25.16
N ASP A 50 -4.36 -10.17 -24.07
CA ASP A 50 -4.86 -9.39 -22.93
C ASP A 50 -3.68 -8.88 -22.08
N TRP A 51 -2.64 -9.69 -21.90
CA TRP A 51 -1.39 -9.26 -21.28
C TRP A 51 -0.74 -8.11 -22.06
N ASP A 52 -0.62 -8.24 -23.38
CA ASP A 52 -0.10 -7.17 -24.23
C ASP A 52 -0.95 -5.91 -24.15
N LYS A 53 -2.28 -6.03 -24.16
CA LYS A 53 -3.19 -4.90 -24.00
C LYS A 53 -2.91 -4.14 -22.69
N ILE A 54 -2.94 -4.82 -21.55
CA ILE A 54 -2.84 -4.14 -20.24
C ILE A 54 -1.44 -3.60 -19.95
N ARG A 55 -0.36 -4.31 -20.34
CA ARG A 55 1.01 -3.84 -20.05
C ARG A 55 1.39 -2.59 -20.86
N HIS A 56 0.74 -2.30 -21.99
CA HIS A 56 0.98 -1.12 -22.80
C HIS A 56 0.06 0.06 -22.45
N GLN A 57 -0.99 -0.13 -21.64
CA GLN A 57 -1.78 1.00 -21.12
C GLN A 57 -0.88 1.93 -20.30
N ALA A 58 -1.09 3.25 -20.41
CA ALA A 58 -0.33 4.24 -19.67
C ALA A 58 -1.18 5.49 -19.41
N ARG A 59 -0.97 6.12 -18.25
CA ARG A 59 -1.45 7.48 -17.95
C ARG A 59 -0.56 8.49 -18.62
N ASN A 60 -1.17 9.53 -19.13
CA ASN A 60 -0.42 10.71 -19.59
C ASN A 60 0.01 11.55 -18.37
N PHE A 61 1.30 11.87 -18.27
CA PHE A 61 1.80 12.72 -17.19
C PHE A 61 1.20 14.14 -17.23
N VAL A 62 1.01 14.69 -18.42
CA VAL A 62 0.44 16.04 -18.61
C VAL A 62 -0.97 16.12 -18.01
N SER A 63 -1.77 15.04 -18.07
CA SER A 63 -3.11 15.03 -17.48
C SER A 63 -3.12 15.25 -15.95
N ALA A 64 -2.03 14.95 -15.27
CA ALA A 64 -1.91 15.20 -13.84
C ALA A 64 -1.74 16.69 -13.50
N LEU A 65 -1.31 17.51 -14.46
CA LEU A 65 -1.06 18.95 -14.34
C LEU A 65 -2.12 19.81 -15.02
N HIS A 66 -3.13 19.18 -15.65
CA HIS A 66 -4.17 19.90 -16.38
C HIS A 66 -5.17 20.56 -15.42
N GLU A 67 -5.78 21.67 -15.84
CA GLU A 67 -6.74 22.42 -15.01
C GLU A 67 -8.00 21.62 -14.63
N ASP A 68 -8.42 20.66 -15.46
CA ASP A 68 -9.53 19.75 -15.18
C ASP A 68 -9.30 18.96 -13.87
N ARG A 69 -8.06 18.89 -13.41
CA ARG A 69 -7.69 18.28 -12.12
C ARG A 69 -8.36 18.96 -10.93
N LYS A 70 -8.68 20.24 -11.01
CA LYS A 70 -9.36 20.96 -9.93
C LYS A 70 -10.73 20.36 -9.64
N THR A 71 -11.42 19.89 -10.67
CA THR A 71 -12.81 19.42 -10.58
C THR A 71 -12.96 17.90 -10.59
N ALA A 72 -11.92 17.15 -10.94
CA ALA A 72 -11.96 15.69 -11.05
C ALA A 72 -10.62 15.02 -10.63
N PRO A 73 -10.66 13.81 -10.08
CA PRO A 73 -9.48 12.98 -9.88
C PRO A 73 -8.73 12.69 -11.19
N ILE A 74 -7.46 12.30 -11.09
CA ILE A 74 -6.69 11.86 -12.27
C ILE A 74 -7.37 10.65 -12.89
N ASP A 75 -7.70 10.75 -14.17
CA ASP A 75 -8.28 9.65 -14.93
C ASP A 75 -7.34 8.44 -15.01
N GLY A 76 -7.91 7.26 -15.03
CA GLY A 76 -7.18 5.99 -15.05
C GLY A 76 -7.53 5.15 -16.26
N PRO A 77 -6.66 5.05 -17.27
CA PRO A 77 -6.94 4.30 -18.50
C PRO A 77 -6.92 2.79 -18.32
N TYR A 78 -6.74 2.30 -17.09
CA TYR A 78 -6.47 0.90 -16.81
C TYR A 78 -7.73 0.06 -16.76
N GLU A 79 -7.88 -0.85 -17.69
CA GLU A 79 -8.99 -1.80 -17.78
C GLU A 79 -8.63 -3.16 -17.17
N TYR A 80 -9.63 -3.84 -16.63
CA TYR A 80 -9.48 -5.21 -16.17
C TYR A 80 -9.62 -6.20 -17.33
N VAL A 81 -8.73 -7.19 -17.36
CA VAL A 81 -8.87 -8.41 -18.15
C VAL A 81 -9.03 -9.61 -17.20
N THR A 82 -9.58 -10.71 -17.70
CA THR A 82 -9.73 -11.93 -16.91
C THR A 82 -8.42 -12.72 -16.90
N ALA A 83 -8.03 -13.19 -15.71
CA ALA A 83 -6.84 -14.01 -15.50
C ALA A 83 -7.10 -15.06 -14.42
N ASP A 84 -6.21 -16.04 -14.30
CA ASP A 84 -6.12 -16.93 -13.14
C ASP A 84 -4.86 -16.54 -12.34
N VAL A 85 -4.95 -16.64 -11.02
CA VAL A 85 -3.83 -16.34 -10.13
C VAL A 85 -3.66 -17.46 -9.12
N THR A 86 -2.43 -17.93 -8.94
CA THR A 86 -2.05 -18.87 -7.89
C THR A 86 -1.15 -18.15 -6.89
N ILE A 87 -1.48 -18.21 -5.59
CA ILE A 87 -0.72 -17.60 -4.51
C ILE A 87 -0.30 -18.73 -3.56
N ASP A 88 0.99 -18.99 -3.45
CA ASP A 88 1.55 -20.08 -2.64
C ASP A 88 0.80 -21.42 -2.83
N GLY A 89 0.49 -21.75 -4.10
CA GLY A 89 -0.22 -22.98 -4.47
C GLY A 89 -1.75 -22.89 -4.41
N VAL A 90 -2.33 -21.86 -3.83
CA VAL A 90 -3.80 -21.68 -3.78
C VAL A 90 -4.28 -20.91 -5.00
N LYS A 91 -5.17 -21.52 -5.78
CA LYS A 91 -5.67 -20.99 -7.05
C LYS A 91 -6.93 -20.13 -6.88
N PHE A 92 -6.95 -19.00 -7.55
CA PHE A 92 -8.10 -18.10 -7.71
C PHE A 92 -8.38 -17.95 -9.22
N GLU A 93 -9.54 -18.42 -9.64
CA GLU A 93 -9.93 -18.44 -11.05
C GLU A 93 -10.73 -17.21 -11.46
N LYS A 94 -10.60 -16.82 -12.73
CA LYS A 94 -11.38 -15.73 -13.35
C LYS A 94 -11.34 -14.41 -12.54
N VAL A 95 -10.16 -14.10 -11.99
CA VAL A 95 -9.91 -12.83 -11.31
C VAL A 95 -9.74 -11.70 -12.33
N GLY A 96 -9.91 -10.45 -11.92
CA GLY A 96 -9.58 -9.29 -12.72
C GLY A 96 -8.12 -8.93 -12.57
N LEU A 97 -7.39 -8.82 -13.68
CA LEU A 97 -6.02 -8.33 -13.73
C LEU A 97 -5.96 -7.01 -14.49
N ARG A 98 -5.29 -6.00 -13.95
CA ARG A 98 -5.00 -4.76 -14.67
C ARG A 98 -3.65 -4.17 -14.26
N LYS A 99 -3.12 -3.34 -15.12
CA LYS A 99 -2.02 -2.44 -14.76
C LYS A 99 -2.49 -1.37 -13.77
N LYS A 100 -1.57 -0.78 -13.03
CA LYS A 100 -1.86 0.32 -12.11
C LYS A 100 -0.68 1.29 -12.01
N GLY A 101 -0.95 2.43 -11.37
CA GLY A 101 0.06 3.37 -10.92
C GLY A 101 0.39 4.45 -11.93
N PHE A 102 1.50 5.14 -11.69
CA PHE A 102 1.96 6.30 -12.43
C PHE A 102 3.49 6.25 -12.58
N ILE A 103 4.08 7.05 -13.45
CA ILE A 103 5.54 7.11 -13.70
C ILE A 103 6.17 5.70 -13.77
N GLY A 104 7.12 5.34 -12.92
CA GLY A 104 7.84 4.06 -12.93
C GLY A 104 6.96 2.81 -12.86
N SER A 105 5.81 2.91 -12.22
CA SER A 105 4.79 1.84 -12.16
C SER A 105 4.25 1.45 -13.53
N GLN A 106 4.36 2.32 -14.54
CA GLN A 106 3.87 2.12 -15.91
C GLN A 106 4.82 1.33 -16.81
N SER A 107 5.93 0.79 -16.31
CA SER A 107 6.83 -0.06 -17.08
C SER A 107 6.07 -1.12 -17.91
N THR A 108 6.45 -1.30 -19.18
CA THR A 108 5.83 -2.32 -20.06
C THR A 108 6.43 -3.70 -19.85
N SER A 109 7.71 -3.78 -19.44
CA SER A 109 8.41 -5.05 -19.17
C SER A 109 8.05 -5.62 -17.78
N ARG A 110 7.84 -4.73 -16.81
CA ARG A 110 7.54 -5.07 -15.41
C ARG A 110 6.54 -4.05 -14.84
N PRO A 111 5.26 -4.11 -15.27
CA PRO A 111 4.24 -3.18 -14.80
C PRO A 111 3.84 -3.44 -13.35
N SER A 112 3.45 -2.41 -12.62
CA SER A 112 2.70 -2.60 -11.38
C SER A 112 1.30 -3.14 -11.69
N LEU A 113 0.83 -4.10 -10.89
CA LEU A 113 -0.40 -4.83 -11.16
C LEU A 113 -1.42 -4.68 -10.03
N LYS A 114 -2.68 -4.73 -10.38
CA LYS A 114 -3.80 -4.87 -9.45
C LYS A 114 -4.60 -6.10 -9.82
N ILE A 115 -4.78 -6.99 -8.85
CA ILE A 115 -5.56 -8.21 -8.98
C ILE A 115 -6.85 -8.02 -8.18
N LYS A 116 -8.01 -8.19 -8.82
CA LYS A 116 -9.33 -8.14 -8.20
C LYS A 116 -9.88 -9.54 -8.09
N LEU A 117 -9.79 -10.12 -6.89
CA LEU A 117 -10.23 -11.50 -6.63
C LEU A 117 -11.71 -11.68 -6.95
N ASN A 118 -12.55 -10.80 -6.47
CA ASN A 118 -13.99 -10.85 -6.66
C ASN A 118 -14.48 -10.25 -7.99
N HIS A 119 -13.67 -10.39 -9.06
CA HIS A 119 -14.03 -9.83 -10.38
C HIS A 119 -15.26 -10.52 -10.98
N THR A 120 -15.21 -11.83 -11.09
CA THR A 120 -16.30 -12.66 -11.60
C THR A 120 -17.10 -13.27 -10.45
N ASP A 121 -16.45 -14.00 -9.57
CA ASP A 121 -17.06 -14.57 -8.36
C ASP A 121 -16.96 -13.59 -7.20
N LYS A 122 -18.10 -13.08 -6.74
CA LYS A 122 -18.18 -12.11 -5.64
C LYS A 122 -17.78 -12.67 -4.28
N ALA A 123 -17.75 -13.98 -4.12
CA ALA A 123 -17.35 -14.64 -2.88
C ALA A 123 -15.81 -14.69 -2.71
N GLN A 124 -15.04 -14.62 -3.80
CA GLN A 124 -13.58 -14.71 -3.73
C GLN A 124 -12.96 -13.55 -2.96
N LYS A 125 -12.31 -13.87 -1.86
CA LYS A 125 -11.61 -12.93 -0.98
C LYS A 125 -10.59 -13.69 -0.11
N ILE A 126 -9.66 -12.95 0.48
CA ILE A 126 -8.71 -13.49 1.46
C ILE A 126 -8.85 -12.66 2.73
N GLY A 127 -9.45 -13.21 3.80
CA GLY A 127 -9.66 -12.51 5.06
C GLY A 127 -10.35 -11.14 4.91
N GLY A 128 -11.33 -11.02 3.97
CA GLY A 128 -12.02 -9.78 3.62
C GLY A 128 -11.31 -8.93 2.55
N LEU A 129 -10.08 -9.23 2.19
CA LEU A 129 -9.35 -8.55 1.12
C LEU A 129 -9.82 -9.03 -0.26
N THR A 130 -10.29 -8.12 -1.09
CA THR A 130 -10.77 -8.42 -2.45
C THR A 130 -9.80 -7.95 -3.55
N ASN A 131 -8.78 -7.20 -3.19
CA ASN A 131 -7.81 -6.67 -4.15
C ASN A 131 -6.38 -6.85 -3.63
N LEU A 132 -5.49 -7.35 -4.48
CA LEU A 132 -4.06 -7.41 -4.24
C LEU A 132 -3.37 -6.33 -5.07
N THR A 133 -2.41 -5.63 -4.46
CA THR A 133 -1.64 -4.58 -5.13
C THR A 133 -0.18 -4.99 -5.20
N MET A 134 0.33 -5.21 -6.43
CA MET A 134 1.71 -5.60 -6.69
C MET A 134 2.46 -4.40 -7.27
N ASN A 135 3.25 -3.72 -6.45
CA ASN A 135 4.11 -2.60 -6.88
C ASN A 135 5.44 -3.12 -7.40
N ASN A 136 5.82 -2.70 -8.58
CA ASN A 136 6.96 -3.25 -9.33
C ASN A 136 8.35 -2.78 -8.83
N ASN A 137 8.43 -1.89 -7.86
CA ASN A 137 9.66 -1.32 -7.31
C ASN A 137 10.60 -0.69 -8.38
N LYS A 138 10.05 -0.15 -9.49
CA LYS A 138 10.86 0.54 -10.50
C LYS A 138 11.41 1.87 -10.01
N GLN A 139 10.72 2.54 -9.09
CA GLN A 139 11.16 3.78 -8.46
C GLN A 139 11.97 3.53 -7.18
N ASP A 140 11.88 2.32 -6.61
CA ASP A 140 12.62 1.89 -5.43
C ASP A 140 13.56 0.73 -5.76
N ASN A 141 14.79 1.04 -6.18
CA ASN A 141 15.80 0.01 -6.38
C ASN A 141 16.26 -0.66 -5.07
N THR A 142 15.89 -0.11 -3.92
CA THR A 142 16.20 -0.69 -2.60
C THR A 142 15.18 -1.76 -2.18
N ILE A 143 14.00 -1.76 -2.82
CA ILE A 143 12.85 -2.67 -2.55
C ILE A 143 12.31 -2.57 -1.11
N VAL A 144 13.03 -1.94 -0.18
CA VAL A 144 12.70 -1.92 1.25
C VAL A 144 11.77 -0.78 1.66
N SER A 145 11.66 0.29 0.85
CA SER A 145 10.98 1.54 1.25
C SER A 145 9.56 1.29 1.75
N GLN A 146 8.72 0.62 0.97
CA GLN A 146 7.33 0.37 1.36
C GLN A 146 7.23 -0.58 2.55
N PHE A 147 8.04 -1.63 2.58
CA PHE A 147 8.02 -2.60 3.66
C PHE A 147 8.42 -1.96 5.00
N MET A 148 9.59 -1.36 5.07
CA MET A 148 10.11 -0.73 6.30
C MET A 148 9.33 0.53 6.67
N GLY A 149 8.95 1.34 5.68
CA GLY A 149 8.20 2.57 5.90
C GLY A 149 6.83 2.30 6.54
N TYR A 150 6.01 1.44 5.93
CA TYR A 150 4.71 1.09 6.50
C TYR A 150 4.81 0.37 7.85
N ALA A 151 5.86 -0.44 8.05
CA ALA A 151 6.13 -1.06 9.35
C ALA A 151 6.37 0.01 10.43
N LEU A 152 7.17 1.04 10.13
CA LEU A 152 7.43 2.15 11.07
C LEU A 152 6.15 2.96 11.36
N PHE A 153 5.36 3.31 10.34
CA PHE A 153 4.07 3.98 10.54
C PHE A 153 3.17 3.19 11.48
N ASN A 154 2.98 1.88 11.24
CA ASN A 154 2.16 1.03 12.07
C ASN A 154 2.73 0.88 13.51
N ALA A 155 4.05 0.69 13.65
CA ALA A 155 4.71 0.58 14.97
C ALA A 155 4.57 1.85 15.80
N ALA A 156 4.56 3.00 15.15
CA ALA A 156 4.37 4.30 15.79
C ALA A 156 2.88 4.66 16.02
N GLY A 157 1.95 3.76 15.75
CA GLY A 157 0.51 4.00 15.94
C GLY A 157 -0.16 4.86 14.87
N SER A 158 0.52 5.13 13.74
CA SER A 158 -0.07 5.77 12.57
C SER A 158 -0.52 4.69 11.57
N PRO A 159 -1.84 4.49 11.37
CA PRO A 159 -2.33 3.42 10.53
C PRO A 159 -1.78 3.47 9.10
N ALA A 160 -1.23 2.36 8.63
CA ALA A 160 -0.65 2.21 7.31
C ALA A 160 -0.96 0.84 6.71
N PRO A 161 -0.83 0.63 5.38
CA PRO A 161 -0.94 -0.67 4.77
C PRO A 161 0.03 -1.70 5.36
N ARG A 162 -0.32 -2.99 5.33
CA ARG A 162 0.69 -4.05 5.44
C ARG A 162 1.45 -4.14 4.12
N CYS A 163 2.68 -4.64 4.20
CA CYS A 163 3.50 -4.88 3.02
C CYS A 163 4.23 -6.21 3.16
N ALA A 164 4.31 -6.95 2.06
CA ALA A 164 5.09 -8.18 1.94
C ALA A 164 5.85 -8.18 0.62
N PHE A 165 6.82 -9.08 0.47
CA PHE A 165 7.49 -9.31 -0.81
C PHE A 165 6.80 -10.43 -1.58
N ALA A 166 6.69 -10.26 -2.89
CA ALA A 166 6.12 -11.26 -3.78
C ALA A 166 6.98 -11.44 -5.03
N LYS A 167 7.38 -12.67 -5.31
CA LYS A 167 7.91 -13.04 -6.63
C LYS A 167 6.74 -13.20 -7.59
N VAL A 168 6.70 -12.36 -8.61
CA VAL A 168 5.60 -12.35 -9.59
C VAL A 168 6.05 -13.00 -10.89
N THR A 169 5.30 -14.02 -11.32
CA THR A 169 5.48 -14.71 -12.60
C THR A 169 4.22 -14.55 -13.43
N VAL A 170 4.35 -14.14 -14.70
CA VAL A 170 3.23 -14.01 -15.64
C VAL A 170 3.50 -14.90 -16.84
N ASN A 171 2.59 -15.84 -17.15
CA ASN A 171 2.71 -16.80 -18.24
C ASN A 171 4.10 -17.49 -18.27
N GLY A 172 4.59 -17.92 -17.10
CA GLY A 172 5.91 -18.55 -16.94
C GLY A 172 7.11 -17.60 -16.93
N LYS A 173 6.92 -16.30 -17.25
CA LYS A 173 8.01 -15.31 -17.22
C LYS A 173 8.15 -14.69 -15.83
N ASN A 174 9.32 -14.87 -15.20
CA ASN A 174 9.64 -14.24 -13.92
C ASN A 174 9.84 -12.72 -14.08
N LEU A 175 8.97 -11.91 -13.47
CA LEU A 175 9.05 -10.45 -13.43
C LEU A 175 9.86 -9.93 -12.24
N GLY A 176 10.33 -10.80 -11.33
CA GLY A 176 11.13 -10.44 -10.15
C GLY A 176 10.30 -10.16 -8.90
N VAL A 177 10.91 -9.48 -7.94
CA VAL A 177 10.30 -9.17 -6.63
C VAL A 177 9.50 -7.88 -6.69
N TYR A 178 8.27 -7.96 -6.24
CA TYR A 178 7.32 -6.86 -6.08
C TYR A 178 7.05 -6.60 -4.60
N SER A 179 6.68 -5.38 -4.27
CA SER A 179 6.06 -5.08 -2.97
C SER A 179 4.55 -5.35 -3.08
N HIS A 180 4.07 -6.37 -2.36
CA HIS A 180 2.64 -6.63 -2.19
C HIS A 180 2.11 -5.72 -1.08
N VAL A 181 1.34 -4.70 -1.44
CA VAL A 181 0.83 -3.70 -0.51
C VAL A 181 -0.67 -3.89 -0.28
N GLU A 182 -1.08 -3.90 0.98
CA GLU A 182 -2.49 -3.96 1.37
C GLU A 182 -3.26 -2.79 0.77
N THR A 183 -4.32 -3.06 0.03
CA THR A 183 -5.15 -1.99 -0.53
C THR A 183 -5.87 -1.27 0.60
N VAL A 184 -5.70 0.05 0.71
CA VAL A 184 -6.38 0.86 1.73
C VAL A 184 -7.87 0.84 1.50
N ARG A 185 -8.55 0.01 2.26
CA ARG A 185 -9.99 -0.27 2.26
C ARG A 185 -10.39 -0.75 3.67
N LYS A 186 -11.48 -1.48 3.76
CA LYS A 186 -12.07 -1.99 5.00
C LYS A 186 -11.09 -2.65 5.95
N THR A 187 -10.18 -3.49 5.46
CA THR A 187 -9.21 -4.21 6.30
C THR A 187 -8.26 -3.25 7.02
N VAL A 188 -7.72 -2.27 6.30
CA VAL A 188 -6.85 -1.23 6.88
C VAL A 188 -7.63 -0.33 7.83
N LEU A 189 -8.84 0.11 7.42
CA LEU A 189 -9.66 1.02 8.23
C LEU A 189 -10.12 0.36 9.54
N ASN A 190 -10.59 -0.88 9.48
CA ASN A 190 -10.99 -1.62 10.67
C ASN A 190 -9.81 -1.87 11.63
N ARG A 191 -8.64 -2.23 11.09
CA ARG A 191 -7.44 -2.42 11.91
C ARG A 191 -6.96 -1.12 12.53
N GLY A 192 -6.97 -0.01 11.79
CA GLY A 192 -6.45 1.28 12.23
C GLY A 192 -7.40 2.09 13.10
N PHE A 193 -8.71 2.01 12.84
CA PHE A 193 -9.70 2.90 13.45
C PHE A 193 -10.87 2.17 14.14
N GLY A 194 -10.89 0.83 14.05
CA GLY A 194 -11.97 0.01 14.61
C GLY A 194 -13.33 0.20 13.90
N ASN A 195 -13.33 0.81 12.72
CA ASN A 195 -14.52 0.96 11.87
C ASN A 195 -14.11 1.29 10.42
N ASP A 196 -14.99 0.98 9.46
CA ASP A 196 -14.82 1.29 8.03
C ASP A 196 -16.03 2.03 7.41
N ASP A 197 -16.90 2.58 8.26
CA ASP A 197 -18.15 3.24 7.86
C ASP A 197 -17.96 4.70 7.42
N GLY A 198 -16.77 5.23 7.60
CA GLY A 198 -16.41 6.60 7.25
C GLY A 198 -16.17 6.82 5.75
N THR A 199 -15.86 8.07 5.41
CA THR A 199 -15.52 8.43 4.03
C THR A 199 -14.01 8.48 3.84
N LEU A 200 -13.52 7.70 2.87
CA LEU A 200 -12.10 7.60 2.53
C LEU A 200 -11.83 8.30 1.20
N TYR A 201 -10.85 9.19 1.20
CA TYR A 201 -10.32 9.85 0.01
C TYR A 201 -8.84 9.47 -0.22
N GLU A 202 -8.48 9.28 -1.49
CA GLU A 202 -7.08 9.23 -1.93
C GLU A 202 -6.68 10.59 -2.47
N GLY A 203 -5.56 11.11 -1.98
CA GLY A 203 -4.93 12.33 -2.45
C GLY A 203 -3.76 12.00 -3.38
N THR A 204 -3.90 12.38 -4.66
CA THR A 204 -2.87 12.22 -5.68
C THR A 204 -2.61 13.56 -6.33
N VAL A 205 -1.48 14.19 -6.04
CA VAL A 205 -1.12 15.53 -6.52
C VAL A 205 -2.29 16.51 -6.26
N VAL A 206 -2.72 16.59 -5.02
CA VAL A 206 -3.85 17.43 -4.58
C VAL A 206 -3.65 17.88 -3.14
N ASP A 207 -4.11 19.10 -2.83
CA ASP A 207 -4.10 19.64 -1.48
C ASP A 207 -5.35 20.52 -1.25
N PHE A 208 -5.47 21.07 -0.06
CA PHE A 208 -6.62 21.86 0.40
C PHE A 208 -6.52 23.30 -0.08
N TYR A 209 -6.61 23.50 -1.39
CA TYR A 209 -6.68 24.81 -2.06
C TYR A 209 -8.08 25.07 -2.63
N GLU A 210 -8.46 26.34 -2.73
CA GLU A 210 -9.72 26.75 -3.33
C GLU A 210 -9.88 26.16 -4.74
N GLY A 211 -11.05 25.58 -5.02
CA GLY A 211 -11.39 24.96 -6.29
C GLY A 211 -10.79 23.55 -6.52
N TRP A 212 -10.04 22.98 -5.56
CA TRP A 212 -9.42 21.65 -5.70
C TRP A 212 -10.17 20.51 -4.99
N ASP A 213 -11.31 20.79 -4.38
CA ASP A 213 -12.12 19.79 -3.67
C ASP A 213 -12.55 18.60 -4.55
N GLY A 214 -12.79 18.85 -5.83
CA GLY A 214 -13.13 17.80 -6.81
C GLY A 214 -12.00 16.83 -7.14
N SER A 215 -10.74 17.20 -6.89
CA SER A 215 -9.56 16.37 -7.15
C SER A 215 -9.40 15.19 -6.19
N PHE A 216 -9.99 15.24 -5.01
CA PHE A 216 -9.93 14.15 -4.04
C PHE A 216 -10.72 12.94 -4.52
N GLU A 217 -10.05 11.81 -4.74
CA GLU A 217 -10.70 10.60 -5.24
C GLU A 217 -11.37 9.83 -4.10
N ARG A 218 -12.71 9.86 -4.04
CA ARG A 218 -13.46 9.09 -3.05
C ARG A 218 -13.34 7.58 -3.30
N LYS A 219 -12.90 6.85 -2.29
CA LYS A 219 -12.77 5.40 -2.34
C LYS A 219 -13.90 4.65 -1.63
N THR A 220 -14.43 5.18 -0.54
CA THR A 220 -15.57 4.63 0.21
C THR A 220 -16.39 5.74 0.85
N GLY A 221 -17.56 5.41 1.39
CA GLY A 221 -18.38 6.29 2.22
C GLY A 221 -19.21 7.32 1.45
N ASN A 222 -19.72 8.32 2.16
CA ASN A 222 -20.61 9.35 1.64
C ASN A 222 -19.82 10.51 1.02
N ARG A 223 -20.08 10.78 -0.27
CA ARG A 223 -19.38 11.83 -1.02
C ARG A 223 -19.63 13.22 -0.47
N ASP A 224 -20.89 13.56 -0.26
CA ASP A 224 -21.29 14.94 0.06
C ASP A 224 -20.80 15.35 1.45
N ALA A 225 -20.93 14.46 2.43
CA ALA A 225 -20.40 14.69 3.79
C ALA A 225 -18.88 14.88 3.77
N GLY A 226 -18.17 14.06 3.01
CA GLY A 226 -16.71 14.17 2.90
C GLY A 226 -16.28 15.44 2.17
N LEU A 227 -16.91 15.81 1.05
CA LEU A 227 -16.62 17.06 0.34
C LEU A 227 -16.92 18.30 1.19
N ALA A 228 -18.03 18.31 1.92
CA ALA A 228 -18.33 19.40 2.84
C ALA A 228 -17.24 19.58 3.91
N HIS A 229 -16.65 18.47 4.35
CA HIS A 229 -15.54 18.52 5.32
C HIS A 229 -14.24 19.03 4.67
N ILE A 230 -13.92 18.58 3.46
CA ILE A 230 -12.77 19.07 2.67
C ILE A 230 -12.88 20.58 2.46
N ARG A 231 -14.05 21.08 2.03
CA ARG A 231 -14.30 22.53 1.79
C ARG A 231 -14.08 23.35 3.06
N LYS A 232 -14.49 22.86 4.23
CA LYS A 232 -14.22 23.54 5.50
C LYS A 232 -12.72 23.63 5.80
N ILE A 233 -11.94 22.60 5.49
CA ILE A 233 -10.49 22.66 5.65
C ILE A 233 -9.87 23.66 4.67
N ILE A 234 -10.34 23.69 3.41
CA ILE A 234 -9.90 24.66 2.41
C ILE A 234 -10.14 26.08 2.93
N GLU A 235 -11.37 26.39 3.35
CA GLU A 235 -11.76 27.69 3.91
C GLU A 235 -10.86 28.09 5.11
N LEU A 236 -10.57 27.18 6.02
CA LEU A 236 -9.66 27.45 7.12
C LEU A 236 -8.23 27.72 6.65
N CYS A 237 -7.74 26.96 5.67
CA CYS A 237 -6.37 27.09 5.18
C CYS A 237 -6.17 28.35 4.32
N GLU A 238 -7.22 28.98 3.77
CA GLU A 238 -7.13 30.28 3.10
C GLU A 238 -6.96 31.44 4.09
N ASN A 239 -7.27 31.24 5.37
CA ASN A 239 -7.05 32.23 6.42
C ASN A 239 -5.60 32.17 6.94
N GLU A 240 -4.84 33.22 6.72
CA GLU A 240 -3.43 33.33 7.18
C GLU A 240 -3.28 33.28 8.72
N SER A 241 -4.35 33.62 9.44
CA SER A 241 -4.37 33.63 10.92
C SER A 241 -5.07 32.39 11.52
N VAL A 242 -5.11 31.28 10.77
CA VAL A 242 -5.76 30.05 11.25
C VAL A 242 -5.08 29.52 12.52
N THR A 243 -5.87 29.15 13.50
CA THR A 243 -5.37 28.56 14.75
C THR A 243 -5.29 27.05 14.67
N GLU A 244 -4.36 26.46 15.42
CA GLU A 244 -4.26 25.01 15.61
C GLU A 244 -5.59 24.41 16.10
N GLU A 245 -6.28 25.09 17.03
CA GLU A 245 -7.59 24.65 17.54
C GLU A 245 -8.64 24.56 16.41
N ALA A 246 -8.69 25.55 15.52
CA ALA A 246 -9.62 25.54 14.40
C ALA A 246 -9.37 24.35 13.45
N ILE A 247 -8.13 24.08 13.10
CA ILE A 247 -7.75 22.90 12.31
C ILE A 247 -8.11 21.62 13.08
N GLY A 248 -7.87 21.58 14.40
CA GLY A 248 -8.16 20.44 15.28
C GLY A 248 -9.64 20.07 15.40
N LYS A 249 -10.57 20.94 15.00
CA LYS A 249 -11.98 20.59 14.88
C LYS A 249 -12.27 19.70 13.67
N LEU A 250 -11.44 19.74 12.64
CA LEU A 250 -11.64 19.04 11.37
C LEU A 250 -10.61 17.92 11.12
N VAL A 251 -9.42 18.05 11.71
CA VAL A 251 -8.31 17.09 11.58
C VAL A 251 -7.95 16.57 12.97
N ASP A 252 -7.71 15.28 13.11
CA ASP A 252 -7.18 14.71 14.33
C ASP A 252 -5.69 15.06 14.42
N LEU A 253 -5.39 16.07 15.25
CA LEU A 253 -4.05 16.66 15.30
C LEU A 253 -3.00 15.72 15.89
N ASP A 254 -3.34 14.90 16.89
CA ASP A 254 -2.38 13.98 17.48
C ASP A 254 -1.90 12.96 16.44
N SER A 255 -2.85 12.37 15.70
CA SER A 255 -2.52 11.46 14.60
C SER A 255 -1.83 12.17 13.43
N PHE A 256 -2.19 13.44 13.15
CA PHE A 256 -1.58 14.20 12.07
C PHE A 256 -0.13 14.57 12.35
N TYR A 257 0.20 15.07 13.54
CA TYR A 257 1.59 15.36 13.91
C TYR A 257 2.47 14.11 13.88
N GLN A 258 1.94 12.97 14.32
CA GLN A 258 2.63 11.69 14.25
C GLN A 258 2.89 11.28 12.79
N PHE A 259 1.86 11.31 11.94
CA PHE A 259 1.95 11.02 10.51
C PHE A 259 2.98 11.92 9.82
N TRP A 260 2.89 13.23 10.02
CA TRP A 260 3.79 14.23 9.44
C TRP A 260 5.24 14.06 9.89
N ALA A 261 5.47 13.82 11.18
CA ALA A 261 6.81 13.60 11.72
C ALA A 261 7.44 12.30 11.15
N ILE A 262 6.65 11.24 10.93
CA ILE A 262 7.13 10.02 10.28
C ILE A 262 7.52 10.28 8.82
N GLU A 263 6.74 11.04 8.05
CA GLU A 263 7.12 11.45 6.69
C GLU A 263 8.46 12.20 6.69
N GLY A 264 8.66 13.11 7.66
CA GLY A 264 9.92 13.83 7.85
C GLY A 264 11.08 12.88 8.13
N LEU A 265 10.92 12.00 9.12
CA LEU A 265 11.95 11.06 9.58
C LEU A 265 12.38 10.08 8.48
N LEU A 266 11.43 9.56 7.71
CA LEU A 266 11.68 8.63 6.61
C LEU A 266 12.22 9.31 5.34
N GLY A 267 12.31 10.63 5.30
CA GLY A 267 12.65 11.35 4.07
C GLY A 267 11.61 11.14 2.96
N PHE A 268 10.32 10.96 3.31
CA PHE A 268 9.25 10.74 2.35
C PHE A 268 8.91 12.04 1.60
N TRP A 269 9.71 12.33 0.57
CA TRP A 269 9.59 13.57 -0.20
C TRP A 269 8.31 13.63 -1.05
N ASP A 270 7.79 12.47 -1.50
CA ASP A 270 6.60 12.37 -2.37
C ASP A 270 5.32 12.08 -1.58
N GLY A 271 5.35 12.25 -0.26
CA GLY A 271 4.20 12.15 0.62
C GLY A 271 3.38 13.45 0.69
N TYR A 272 2.42 13.49 1.61
CA TYR A 272 1.56 14.66 1.81
C TYR A 272 2.36 15.92 2.16
N SER A 273 3.18 15.85 3.20
CA SER A 273 3.92 17.03 3.67
C SER A 273 5.05 17.45 2.73
N GLY A 274 5.57 16.54 1.90
CA GLY A 274 6.67 16.78 0.98
C GLY A 274 6.24 17.22 -0.41
N ASN A 275 5.10 16.74 -0.91
CA ASN A 275 4.67 16.97 -2.30
C ASN A 275 3.15 17.02 -2.49
N ALA A 276 2.35 17.12 -1.42
CA ALA A 276 0.88 17.07 -1.49
C ALA A 276 0.38 15.87 -2.32
N ASN A 277 1.00 14.71 -2.11
CA ASN A 277 0.77 13.50 -2.90
C ASN A 277 0.78 12.25 -2.00
N ASN A 278 0.39 11.10 -2.54
CA ASN A 278 0.55 9.79 -1.93
C ASN A 278 0.02 9.69 -0.48
N PHE A 279 -1.22 10.11 -0.26
CA PHE A 279 -1.87 9.99 1.03
C PHE A 279 -3.32 9.55 0.92
N PHE A 280 -3.85 9.04 2.01
CA PHE A 280 -5.29 8.89 2.22
C PHE A 280 -5.74 9.78 3.37
N ALA A 281 -6.95 10.31 3.25
CA ALA A 281 -7.65 11.02 4.33
C ALA A 281 -8.96 10.27 4.64
N TYR A 282 -9.09 9.79 5.89
CA TYR A 282 -10.26 9.08 6.38
C TYR A 282 -11.07 9.95 7.31
N LEU A 283 -12.27 10.36 6.90
CA LEU A 283 -13.22 11.02 7.77
C LEU A 283 -13.88 9.98 8.67
N ASN A 284 -13.38 9.88 9.88
CA ASN A 284 -13.84 8.91 10.85
C ASN A 284 -15.22 9.33 11.41
N PRO A 285 -16.26 8.48 11.32
CA PRO A 285 -17.59 8.83 11.75
C PRO A 285 -17.72 9.02 13.27
N LYS A 286 -16.81 8.44 14.07
CA LYS A 286 -16.81 8.58 15.52
C LYS A 286 -16.24 9.93 15.99
N THR A 287 -15.09 10.32 15.42
CA THR A 287 -14.42 11.58 15.81
C THR A 287 -14.89 12.79 15.00
N LYS A 288 -15.54 12.56 13.85
CA LYS A 288 -15.91 13.60 12.87
C LYS A 288 -14.71 14.39 12.34
N LYS A 289 -13.51 13.78 12.37
CA LYS A 289 -12.24 14.38 11.95
C LYS A 289 -11.58 13.53 10.87
N PHE A 290 -10.77 14.17 10.02
CA PHE A 290 -9.88 13.45 9.12
C PHE A 290 -8.66 12.90 9.86
N HIS A 291 -8.31 11.66 9.52
CA HIS A 291 -7.06 10.99 9.86
C HIS A 291 -6.30 10.71 8.57
N PHE A 292 -5.00 10.98 8.58
CA PHE A 292 -4.15 10.79 7.42
C PHE A 292 -3.43 9.44 7.48
N MET A 293 -3.22 8.83 6.32
CA MET A 293 -2.49 7.58 6.16
C MET A 293 -1.55 7.67 4.96
N PRO A 294 -0.35 7.05 5.01
CA PRO A 294 0.59 7.06 3.90
C PRO A 294 0.14 6.14 2.76
N TRP A 295 0.52 6.52 1.55
CA TRP A 295 0.39 5.70 0.35
C TRP A 295 1.62 5.87 -0.54
N GLY A 296 1.86 4.95 -1.51
CA GLY A 296 2.93 5.12 -2.50
C GLY A 296 4.32 5.39 -1.92
N ALA A 297 4.63 4.83 -0.75
CA ALA A 297 5.88 5.06 -0.03
C ALA A 297 7.06 4.29 -0.66
N ASP A 298 7.27 4.43 -1.97
CA ASP A 298 8.27 3.73 -2.76
C ASP A 298 9.54 4.55 -3.02
N SER A 299 9.70 5.67 -2.31
CA SER A 299 10.88 6.54 -2.41
C SER A 299 11.22 7.16 -1.05
N LEU A 300 11.55 6.31 -0.09
CA LEU A 300 11.95 6.66 1.28
C LEU A 300 13.48 6.60 1.45
N PHE A 301 13.93 6.97 2.64
CA PHE A 301 15.34 6.93 3.04
C PHE A 301 16.23 7.75 2.11
N ARG A 302 15.75 8.94 1.74
CA ARG A 302 16.47 9.88 0.89
C ARG A 302 16.54 11.25 1.53
N LYS A 303 17.73 11.79 1.68
CA LYS A 303 17.94 13.13 2.24
C LYS A 303 17.34 14.24 1.37
N ARG A 304 17.28 14.04 0.06
CA ARG A 304 16.86 15.06 -0.89
C ARG A 304 15.69 14.60 -1.74
N SER A 305 14.74 15.51 -1.93
CA SER A 305 13.68 15.35 -2.92
C SER A 305 14.24 15.46 -4.34
N MET A 306 13.70 14.66 -5.26
CA MET A 306 13.98 14.83 -6.69
C MET A 306 13.38 16.13 -7.25
N LEU A 307 12.42 16.75 -6.55
CA LEU A 307 11.69 17.95 -7.00
C LEU A 307 11.99 19.19 -6.15
N ASN A 308 12.70 19.07 -5.03
CA ASN A 308 13.03 20.18 -4.15
C ASN A 308 14.54 20.37 -4.05
N PHE A 309 15.02 21.49 -4.55
CA PHE A 309 16.44 21.83 -4.60
C PHE A 309 16.86 22.86 -3.54
N ASP A 310 15.98 23.21 -2.59
CA ASP A 310 16.37 24.09 -1.50
C ASP A 310 17.23 23.36 -0.47
N PHE A 311 18.54 23.52 -0.60
CA PHE A 311 19.53 22.91 0.29
C PHE A 311 19.57 23.53 1.70
N ARG A 312 18.86 24.64 1.91
CA ARG A 312 18.79 25.35 3.21
C ARG A 312 17.64 24.83 4.07
N ALA A 313 16.63 24.19 3.47
CA ALA A 313 15.50 23.67 4.22
C ALA A 313 15.94 22.52 5.14
N PRO A 314 15.47 22.45 6.40
CA PRO A 314 15.71 21.33 7.26
C PRO A 314 15.20 20.02 6.64
N LEU A 315 16.02 18.97 6.68
CA LEU A 315 15.65 17.68 6.06
C LEU A 315 14.47 17.01 6.74
N SER A 316 14.34 17.20 8.05
CA SER A 316 13.31 16.59 8.90
C SER A 316 11.97 17.33 8.87
N VAL A 317 11.90 18.54 8.31
CA VAL A 317 10.67 19.35 8.29
C VAL A 317 10.22 19.56 6.85
N LYS A 318 9.04 19.05 6.53
CA LYS A 318 8.38 19.23 5.23
C LYS A 318 7.04 19.92 5.45
N THR A 319 6.84 21.05 4.77
CA THR A 319 5.65 21.91 4.94
C THR A 319 5.03 22.29 3.60
N LYS A 320 5.19 21.46 2.57
CA LYS A 320 4.55 21.71 1.29
C LYS A 320 3.06 21.42 1.33
N GLY A 321 2.64 20.43 2.14
CA GLY A 321 1.23 20.20 2.41
C GLY A 321 0.62 21.35 3.23
N ARG A 322 -0.52 21.86 2.81
CA ARG A 322 -1.16 23.07 3.32
C ARG A 322 -1.43 23.03 4.83
N ILE A 323 -1.95 21.91 5.34
CA ILE A 323 -2.19 21.76 6.78
C ILE A 323 -0.87 21.78 7.57
N ALA A 324 0.15 21.08 7.08
CA ALA A 324 1.48 21.09 7.70
C ALA A 324 2.10 22.49 7.69
N TYR A 325 1.93 23.21 6.58
CA TYR A 325 2.37 24.60 6.47
C TYR A 325 1.72 25.50 7.52
N GLN A 326 0.40 25.50 7.59
CA GLN A 326 -0.36 26.33 8.54
C GLN A 326 0.01 26.03 10.01
N LEU A 327 0.08 24.76 10.37
CA LEU A 327 0.48 24.34 11.71
C LEU A 327 1.91 24.78 12.06
N TYR A 328 2.83 24.74 11.08
CA TYR A 328 4.23 25.12 11.32
C TYR A 328 4.45 26.65 11.43
N GLN A 329 3.47 27.49 11.06
CA GLN A 329 3.54 28.94 11.30
C GLN A 329 3.39 29.31 12.78
N THR A 330 2.82 28.44 13.61
CA THR A 330 2.58 28.71 15.03
C THR A 330 3.67 28.11 15.92
N GLU A 331 4.02 28.76 17.02
CA GLU A 331 4.99 28.22 17.98
C GLU A 331 4.49 26.93 18.64
N ALA A 332 3.17 26.83 18.88
CA ALA A 332 2.56 25.61 19.38
C ALA A 332 2.72 24.44 18.41
N GLY A 333 2.44 24.66 17.12
CA GLY A 333 2.60 23.66 16.08
C GLY A 333 4.04 23.21 15.87
N LYS A 334 5.00 24.15 15.86
CA LYS A 334 6.44 23.82 15.83
C LYS A 334 6.85 22.97 17.04
N LYS A 335 6.36 23.31 18.22
CA LYS A 335 6.64 22.57 19.46
C LYS A 335 6.11 21.15 19.35
N ARG A 336 4.83 20.97 18.99
CA ARG A 336 4.21 19.64 18.86
C ARG A 336 4.88 18.79 17.81
N TYR A 337 5.23 19.38 16.66
CA TYR A 337 5.99 18.66 15.63
C TYR A 337 7.33 18.14 16.15
N ARG A 338 8.09 18.99 16.87
CA ARG A 338 9.37 18.58 17.49
C ARG A 338 9.16 17.48 18.54
N GLU A 339 8.13 17.57 19.34
CA GLU A 339 7.78 16.55 20.34
C GLU A 339 7.44 15.21 19.68
N ALA A 340 6.64 15.22 18.60
CA ALA A 340 6.33 14.03 17.82
C ALA A 340 7.60 13.40 17.20
N LEU A 341 8.44 14.21 16.57
CA LEU A 341 9.70 13.75 15.96
C LEU A 341 10.66 13.19 17.03
N HIS A 342 10.79 13.87 18.16
CA HIS A 342 11.63 13.41 19.28
C HIS A 342 11.11 12.10 19.88
N GLY A 343 9.78 11.95 20.00
CA GLY A 343 9.15 10.70 20.41
C GLY A 343 9.46 9.54 19.47
N LEU A 344 9.40 9.80 18.16
CA LEU A 344 9.74 8.79 17.13
C LEU A 344 11.20 8.37 17.23
N LEU A 345 12.13 9.31 17.34
CA LEU A 345 13.56 9.01 17.48
C LEU A 345 13.83 8.21 18.75
N LYS A 346 13.17 8.54 19.85
CA LYS A 346 13.38 7.87 21.15
C LYS A 346 12.80 6.45 21.22
N TYR A 347 11.62 6.23 20.65
CA TYR A 347 10.84 5.00 20.91
C TYR A 347 10.71 4.07 19.69
N HIS A 348 10.90 4.59 18.48
CA HIS A 348 10.63 3.84 17.23
C HIS A 348 11.83 3.77 16.28
N TRP A 349 12.76 4.75 16.33
CA TRP A 349 13.97 4.72 15.53
C TRP A 349 15.09 4.01 16.27
N ASN A 350 15.23 2.72 16.02
CA ASN A 350 16.34 1.94 16.54
C ASN A 350 17.27 1.57 15.39
N GLU A 351 18.43 2.23 15.31
CA GLU A 351 19.38 2.10 14.22
C GLU A 351 19.82 0.63 14.03
N GLU A 352 20.21 -0.06 15.11
CA GLU A 352 20.67 -1.45 15.04
C GLU A 352 19.59 -2.38 14.49
N LYS A 353 18.33 -2.24 14.96
CA LYS A 353 17.21 -3.03 14.45
C LYS A 353 16.90 -2.72 12.99
N LEU A 354 16.94 -1.45 12.59
CA LEU A 354 16.68 -1.06 11.20
C LEU A 354 17.77 -1.57 10.26
N LEU A 355 19.03 -1.53 10.68
CA LEU A 355 20.14 -2.08 9.89
C LEU A 355 20.05 -3.61 9.78
N SER A 356 19.78 -4.30 10.90
CA SER A 356 19.54 -5.75 10.90
C SER A 356 18.36 -6.14 10.01
N GLU A 357 17.30 -5.31 9.98
CA GLU A 357 16.17 -5.54 9.09
C GLU A 357 16.54 -5.37 7.60
N CYS A 358 17.41 -4.41 7.27
CA CYS A 358 17.97 -4.30 5.92
C CYS A 358 18.74 -5.57 5.52
N ASP A 359 19.56 -6.12 6.42
CA ASP A 359 20.34 -7.35 6.16
C ASP A 359 19.43 -8.57 6.01
N ARG A 360 18.41 -8.68 6.86
CA ARG A 360 17.40 -9.74 6.78
C ARG A 360 16.63 -9.69 5.46
N ILE A 361 16.18 -8.50 5.04
CA ILE A 361 15.45 -8.32 3.79
C ILE A 361 16.35 -8.62 2.59
N GLU A 362 17.62 -8.21 2.64
CA GLU A 362 18.59 -8.51 1.57
C GLU A 362 18.71 -10.03 1.37
N ALA A 363 18.96 -10.77 2.42
CA ALA A 363 19.05 -12.23 2.36
C ALA A 363 17.74 -12.89 1.89
N LEU A 364 16.59 -12.33 2.30
CA LEU A 364 15.27 -12.85 1.96
C LEU A 364 14.93 -12.69 0.47
N VAL A 365 15.22 -11.53 -0.12
CA VAL A 365 14.74 -11.20 -1.48
C VAL A 365 15.74 -11.53 -2.58
N GLU A 366 17.04 -11.54 -2.27
CA GLU A 366 18.14 -11.74 -3.24
C GLU A 366 17.94 -13.00 -4.12
N PRO A 367 17.55 -14.18 -3.59
CA PRO A 367 17.35 -15.38 -4.40
C PRO A 367 16.20 -15.27 -5.42
N HIS A 368 15.32 -14.30 -5.27
CA HIS A 368 14.11 -14.13 -6.09
C HIS A 368 14.20 -12.98 -7.10
N LEU A 369 15.29 -12.20 -7.08
CA LEU A 369 15.49 -11.07 -7.97
C LEU A 369 15.63 -11.51 -9.42
N ASN A 370 15.24 -10.64 -10.35
CA ASN A 370 15.53 -10.80 -11.77
C ASN A 370 16.66 -9.86 -12.22
N ARG A 371 17.07 -9.98 -13.50
CA ARG A 371 18.15 -9.17 -14.07
C ARG A 371 17.91 -7.66 -14.00
N GLU A 372 16.66 -7.20 -14.09
CA GLU A 372 16.32 -5.78 -13.98
C GLU A 372 16.54 -5.23 -12.55
N GLN A 373 16.63 -6.08 -11.56
CA GLN A 373 16.83 -5.74 -10.15
C GLN A 373 18.29 -5.89 -9.68
N SER A 374 19.23 -6.01 -10.59
CA SER A 374 20.67 -6.21 -10.31
C SER A 374 21.33 -5.09 -9.48
N ARG A 375 20.68 -3.93 -9.33
CA ARG A 375 21.20 -2.80 -8.53
C ARG A 375 20.78 -2.84 -7.06
N PHE A 376 19.97 -3.82 -6.67
CA PHE A 376 19.37 -3.91 -5.34
C PHE A 376 20.40 -3.74 -4.20
N SER A 377 21.35 -4.64 -4.05
CA SER A 377 22.33 -4.61 -2.96
C SER A 377 23.19 -3.32 -2.94
N ARG A 378 23.49 -2.75 -4.12
CA ARG A 378 24.17 -1.45 -4.21
C ARG A 378 23.27 -0.31 -3.71
N SER A 379 22.01 -0.34 -4.06
CA SER A 379 21.05 0.71 -3.67
C SER A 379 20.75 0.66 -2.17
N LEU A 380 20.69 -0.54 -1.59
CA LEU A 380 20.42 -0.75 -0.18
C LEU A 380 21.52 -0.16 0.73
N ARG A 381 22.75 0.00 0.24
CA ARG A 381 23.79 0.74 0.98
C ARG A 381 23.37 2.17 1.30
N GLY A 382 22.73 2.87 0.36
CA GLY A 382 22.23 4.23 0.61
C GLY A 382 21.15 4.29 1.70
N THR A 383 20.30 3.26 1.80
CA THR A 383 19.35 3.15 2.92
C THR A 383 20.06 2.95 4.25
N ARG A 384 21.09 2.08 4.31
CA ARG A 384 21.89 1.88 5.53
C ARG A 384 22.64 3.15 5.94
N GLU A 385 23.15 3.92 4.99
CA GLU A 385 23.78 5.22 5.24
C GLU A 385 22.77 6.22 5.82
N PHE A 386 21.58 6.31 5.23
CA PHE A 386 20.52 7.18 5.72
C PHE A 386 20.10 6.85 7.17
N ILE A 387 20.04 5.56 7.51
CA ILE A 387 19.63 5.11 8.86
C ILE A 387 20.66 5.53 9.91
N ARG A 388 21.98 5.55 9.58
CA ARG A 388 23.09 5.91 10.50
C ARG A 388 23.26 7.40 10.71
N GLU A 389 22.78 8.23 9.81
CA GLU A 389 22.94 9.68 9.81
C GLU A 389 21.77 10.42 10.44
#